data_a7e35955f5c2e28d721348c5a93a2e23
#
_entry.id   a7e35955f5c2e28d721348c5a93a2e23
#
_cell.length_a   1.000
_cell.length_b   1.000
_cell.length_c   1.000
_cell.angle_alpha   90.00
_cell.angle_beta   90.00
_cell.angle_gamma   90.00
#
_symmetry.space_group_name_H-M   'P 1'
#
loop_
_entity.id
_entity.type
_entity.pdbx_description
1 polymer ?
#
loop_
_entity_poly.entity_id
_entity_poly.type
_entity_poly.pdbx_seq_one_letter_code
_entity_poly.pdbx_strand_id
1 'polypeptide(L)'
;MKTNKDEKIKVIWRFVDGKAGHDKQSLALVESLKNQTKCRVFDFNIQSQTNPILNIIFKSYKLQEGITKPDIAIGAGHKTHLHLLAVKRCLNAKIVVIMKPSLPLKLFDLCVIPKHDDVKSRSNVFITNTPLVNFNLNKKKKENH
;
A
#
# COMPACT_ATOMS: atom_id res chain seq x y z
N MET A 1 4.08 -6.97 34.44
CA MET A 1 3.39 -6.13 33.47
C MET A 1 4.26 -5.88 32.26
N LYS A 2 3.78 -6.31 31.12
CA LYS A 2 4.56 -6.14 29.90
C LYS A 2 4.44 -4.71 29.42
N THR A 3 5.53 -4.02 29.43
CA THR A 3 5.59 -2.68 28.87
C THR A 3 5.64 -2.80 27.35
N ASN A 4 4.85 -1.99 26.66
CA ASN A 4 4.81 -1.94 25.20
C ASN A 4 6.10 -1.34 24.60
N LYS A 5 7.22 -1.49 25.30
CA LYS A 5 8.50 -0.94 24.88
C LYS A 5 9.02 -1.51 23.55
N ASP A 6 8.52 -2.71 23.20
CA ASP A 6 9.00 -3.41 22.02
C ASP A 6 8.03 -3.34 20.85
N GLU A 7 7.02 -2.49 20.93
CA GLU A 7 6.10 -2.29 19.83
C GLU A 7 6.82 -1.56 18.70
N LYS A 8 7.28 -2.36 17.74
CA LYS A 8 8.03 -1.85 16.60
C LYS A 8 7.14 -0.96 15.75
N ILE A 9 7.61 0.25 15.43
CA ILE A 9 6.93 1.14 14.52
C ILE A 9 7.01 0.53 13.13
N LYS A 10 5.85 0.32 12.49
CA LYS A 10 5.77 -0.18 11.12
C LYS A 10 6.04 0.95 10.14
N VAL A 11 6.89 0.68 9.16
CA VAL A 11 7.19 1.65 8.10
C VAL A 11 6.37 1.29 6.88
N ILE A 12 5.58 2.26 6.42
CA ILE A 12 4.70 2.10 5.26
C ILE A 12 5.16 3.06 4.17
N TRP A 13 5.38 2.52 2.98
CA TRP A 13 5.59 3.32 1.79
C TRP A 13 4.30 3.33 0.98
N ARG A 14 3.85 4.52 0.60
CA ARG A 14 2.68 4.68 -0.25
C ARG A 14 3.11 5.28 -1.58
N PHE A 15 2.89 4.54 -2.65
CA PHE A 15 3.15 5.04 -4.00
C PHE A 15 1.91 5.70 -4.55
N VAL A 16 2.04 6.93 -5.03
CA VAL A 16 0.95 7.70 -5.60
C VAL A 16 1.24 7.97 -7.07
N ASP A 17 0.21 7.85 -7.91
CA ASP A 17 0.33 8.01 -9.36
C ASP A 17 -0.25 9.34 -9.87
N GLY A 18 -0.73 10.17 -8.96
CA GLY A 18 -1.32 11.46 -9.30
C GLY A 18 -2.80 11.42 -9.66
N LYS A 19 -3.39 10.23 -9.77
CA LYS A 19 -4.83 10.10 -10.00
C LYS A 19 -5.58 10.20 -8.67
N ALA A 20 -6.46 11.19 -8.56
CA ALA A 20 -7.14 11.51 -7.31
C ALA A 20 -7.87 10.30 -6.70
N GLY A 21 -8.58 9.53 -7.51
CA GLY A 21 -9.29 8.34 -7.04
C GLY A 21 -8.37 7.27 -6.46
N HIS A 22 -7.25 7.02 -7.12
CA HIS A 22 -6.25 6.06 -6.63
C HIS A 22 -5.60 6.54 -5.34
N ASP A 23 -5.21 7.80 -5.31
CA ASP A 23 -4.52 8.38 -4.15
C ASP A 23 -5.43 8.43 -2.93
N LYS A 24 -6.71 8.69 -3.11
CA LYS A 24 -7.70 8.67 -2.01
C LYS A 24 -7.86 7.29 -1.42
N GLN A 25 -7.90 6.25 -2.26
CA GLN A 25 -8.05 4.88 -1.79
C GLN A 25 -6.83 4.41 -1.00
N SER A 26 -5.63 4.68 -1.49
CA SER A 26 -4.42 4.31 -0.77
C SER A 26 -4.28 5.10 0.53
N LEU A 27 -4.66 6.38 0.53
CA LEU A 27 -4.67 7.19 1.73
C LEU A 27 -5.64 6.65 2.77
N ALA A 28 -6.84 6.25 2.35
CA ALA A 28 -7.85 5.69 3.26
C ALA A 28 -7.32 4.42 3.96
N LEU A 29 -6.63 3.55 3.23
CA LEU A 29 -6.05 2.35 3.81
C LEU A 29 -4.94 2.70 4.81
N VAL A 30 -4.06 3.63 4.46
CA VAL A 30 -2.97 4.08 5.33
C VAL A 30 -3.52 4.69 6.62
N GLU A 31 -4.53 5.56 6.51
CA GLU A 31 -5.15 6.16 7.69
C GLU A 31 -5.80 5.11 8.60
N SER A 32 -6.42 4.08 8.01
CA SER A 32 -6.97 2.97 8.77
C SER A 32 -5.88 2.21 9.54
N LEU A 33 -4.74 1.97 8.89
CA LEU A 33 -3.62 1.30 9.55
C LEU A 33 -3.01 2.14 10.68
N LYS A 34 -2.92 3.46 10.47
CA LYS A 34 -2.43 4.38 11.52
C LYS A 34 -3.30 4.35 12.77
N ASN A 35 -4.59 4.11 12.62
CA ASN A 35 -5.52 4.03 13.74
C ASN A 35 -5.36 2.73 14.53
N GLN A 36 -4.76 1.71 13.94
CA GLN A 36 -4.65 0.39 14.57
C GLN A 36 -3.25 0.07 15.08
N THR A 37 -2.24 0.69 14.53
CA THR A 37 -0.85 0.43 14.92
C THR A 37 0.00 1.66 14.70
N LYS A 38 1.13 1.73 15.39
CA LYS A 38 2.08 2.83 15.19
C LYS A 38 2.76 2.67 13.84
N CYS A 39 2.59 3.66 12.98
CA CYS A 39 3.15 3.65 11.64
C CYS A 39 3.92 4.92 11.34
N ARG A 40 4.98 4.78 10.58
CA ARG A 40 5.67 5.88 9.93
C ARG A 40 5.44 5.74 8.43
N VAL A 41 4.88 6.78 7.79
CA VAL A 41 4.46 6.71 6.40
C VAL A 41 5.29 7.64 5.54
N PHE A 42 5.78 7.10 4.43
CA PHE A 42 6.45 7.88 3.39
C PHE A 42 5.64 7.79 2.11
N ASP A 43 5.29 8.94 1.53
CA ASP A 43 4.60 9.01 0.26
C ASP A 43 5.60 9.27 -0.86
N PHE A 44 5.49 8.49 -1.93
CA PHE A 44 6.35 8.63 -3.10
C PHE A 44 5.51 8.81 -4.36
N ASN A 45 5.76 9.90 -5.07
CA ASN A 45 5.19 10.08 -6.41
C ASN A 45 5.99 9.21 -7.38
N ILE A 46 5.31 8.31 -8.08
CA ILE A 46 5.99 7.37 -8.99
C ILE A 46 6.71 8.08 -10.13
N GLN A 47 6.26 9.29 -10.51
CA GLN A 47 6.91 10.07 -11.57
C GLN A 47 8.31 10.53 -11.19
N SER A 48 8.58 10.69 -9.89
CA SER A 48 9.90 11.10 -9.39
C SER A 48 10.80 9.93 -9.03
N GLN A 49 10.34 8.70 -9.19
CA GLN A 49 11.12 7.51 -8.85
C GLN A 49 11.93 7.01 -10.04
N THR A 50 13.03 6.31 -9.74
CA THR A 50 13.80 5.59 -10.76
C THR A 50 12.92 4.55 -11.44
N ASN A 51 13.30 4.18 -12.66
CA ASN A 51 12.59 3.14 -13.40
C ASN A 51 12.60 1.83 -12.60
N PRO A 52 11.43 1.33 -12.18
CA PRO A 52 11.35 0.14 -11.35
C PRO A 52 11.86 -1.13 -12.04
N ILE A 53 11.82 -1.18 -13.37
CA ILE A 53 12.34 -2.31 -14.14
C ILE A 53 13.84 -2.48 -13.89
N LEU A 54 14.57 -1.37 -13.86
CA LEU A 54 16.02 -1.41 -13.58
C LEU A 54 16.28 -1.92 -12.16
N ASN A 55 15.49 -1.48 -11.20
CA ASN A 55 15.60 -1.98 -9.82
C ASN A 55 15.38 -3.49 -9.76
N ILE A 56 14.37 -3.97 -10.47
CA ILE A 56 14.03 -5.40 -10.49
C ILE A 56 15.14 -6.23 -11.14
N ILE A 57 15.63 -5.78 -12.28
CA ILE A 57 16.66 -6.51 -13.06
C ILE A 57 17.96 -6.59 -12.27
N PHE A 58 18.44 -5.48 -11.75
CA PHE A 58 19.72 -5.42 -11.04
C PHE A 58 19.60 -5.75 -9.56
N LYS A 59 18.39 -5.97 -9.04
CA LYS A 59 18.10 -6.21 -7.62
C LYS A 59 18.79 -5.17 -6.74
N SER A 60 18.68 -3.92 -7.13
CA SER A 60 19.32 -2.79 -6.46
C SER A 60 18.31 -1.67 -6.26
N TYR A 61 18.22 -1.15 -5.04
CA TYR A 61 17.33 -0.05 -4.70
C TYR A 61 18.08 0.91 -3.80
N LYS A 62 18.30 2.13 -4.29
CA LYS A 62 19.00 3.15 -3.53
C LYS A 62 18.01 3.92 -2.65
N LEU A 63 18.19 3.81 -1.34
CA LEU A 63 17.37 4.57 -0.39
C LEU A 63 17.87 6.01 -0.31
N GLN A 64 16.94 6.97 -0.34
CA GLN A 64 17.24 8.36 -0.11
C GLN A 64 17.58 8.58 1.36
N GLU A 65 18.39 9.61 1.64
CA GLU A 65 18.75 9.95 3.01
C GLU A 65 17.49 10.27 3.83
N GLY A 66 17.43 9.71 5.05
CA GLY A 66 16.29 9.91 5.94
C GLY A 66 15.11 8.98 5.69
N ILE A 67 15.19 8.13 4.66
CA ILE A 67 14.11 7.19 4.34
C ILE A 67 14.46 5.81 4.87
N THR A 68 13.56 5.24 5.65
CA THR A 68 13.70 3.90 6.24
C THR A 68 13.09 2.86 5.31
N LYS A 69 13.68 1.67 5.25
CA LYS A 69 13.13 0.54 4.50
C LYS A 69 11.68 0.26 4.91
N PRO A 70 10.80 -0.05 3.95
CA PRO A 70 9.40 -0.32 4.28
C PRO A 70 9.22 -1.73 4.82
N ASP A 71 8.29 -1.86 5.76
CA ASP A 71 7.70 -3.16 6.11
C ASP A 71 6.60 -3.51 5.12
N ILE A 72 5.83 -2.49 4.73
CA ILE A 72 4.69 -2.63 3.82
C ILE A 72 4.76 -1.50 2.80
N ALA A 73 4.50 -1.84 1.53
CA ALA A 73 4.34 -0.86 0.46
C ALA A 73 2.94 -1.00 -0.13
N ILE A 74 2.27 0.12 -0.34
CA ILE A 74 0.89 0.19 -0.79
C ILE A 74 0.81 1.04 -2.04
N GLY A 75 0.01 0.60 -3.00
CA GLY A 75 -0.27 1.37 -4.20
C GLY A 75 -1.65 1.05 -4.77
N ALA A 76 -2.28 2.04 -5.38
CA ALA A 76 -3.54 1.89 -6.08
C ALA A 76 -3.33 2.19 -7.55
N GLY A 77 -3.85 1.33 -8.42
CA GLY A 77 -3.76 1.49 -9.86
C GLY A 77 -2.54 0.80 -10.48
N HIS A 78 -2.65 0.51 -11.77
CA HIS A 78 -1.66 -0.33 -12.47
C HIS A 78 -0.27 0.32 -12.60
N LYS A 79 -0.18 1.63 -12.58
CA LYS A 79 1.11 2.32 -12.68
C LYS A 79 2.00 2.11 -11.45
N THR A 80 1.42 1.71 -10.33
CA THR A 80 2.18 1.44 -9.11
C THR A 80 2.73 0.01 -9.03
N HIS A 81 2.27 -0.89 -9.89
CA HIS A 81 2.57 -2.33 -9.79
C HIS A 81 4.06 -2.63 -9.82
N LEU A 82 4.78 -2.10 -10.80
CA LEU A 82 6.21 -2.38 -10.93
C LEU A 82 7.02 -1.76 -9.80
N HIS A 83 6.58 -0.62 -9.27
CA HIS A 83 7.23 0.00 -8.10
C HIS A 83 7.05 -0.88 -6.86
N LEU A 84 5.86 -1.46 -6.67
CA LEU A 84 5.60 -2.40 -5.58
C LEU A 84 6.47 -3.65 -5.71
N LEU A 85 6.55 -4.21 -6.91
CA LEU A 85 7.37 -5.39 -7.16
C LEU A 85 8.85 -5.12 -6.96
N ALA A 86 9.33 -3.94 -7.33
CA ALA A 86 10.71 -3.53 -7.12
C ALA A 86 11.05 -3.50 -5.62
N VAL A 87 10.17 -2.91 -4.82
CA VAL A 87 10.36 -2.80 -3.38
C VAL A 87 10.32 -4.19 -2.73
N LYS A 88 9.41 -5.05 -3.16
CA LYS A 88 9.35 -6.43 -2.65
C LYS A 88 10.65 -7.18 -2.96
N ARG A 89 11.11 -7.10 -4.19
CA ARG A 89 12.32 -7.81 -4.63
C ARG A 89 13.59 -7.29 -3.97
N CYS A 90 13.72 -5.98 -3.89
CA CYS A 90 14.97 -5.35 -3.45
C CYS A 90 15.04 -5.14 -1.93
N LEU A 91 13.90 -4.86 -1.29
CA LEU A 91 13.85 -4.48 0.11
C LEU A 91 13.07 -5.46 0.98
N ASN A 92 12.58 -6.54 0.37
CA ASN A 92 11.86 -7.61 1.06
C ASN A 92 10.61 -7.12 1.83
N ALA A 93 9.94 -6.10 1.29
CA ALA A 93 8.71 -5.59 1.87
C ALA A 93 7.50 -6.43 1.46
N LYS A 94 6.46 -6.44 2.28
CA LYS A 94 5.14 -6.95 1.88
C LYS A 94 4.47 -5.89 1.02
N ILE A 95 3.80 -6.31 -0.05
CA ILE A 95 3.17 -5.36 -0.96
C ILE A 95 1.67 -5.56 -1.03
N VAL A 96 0.95 -4.43 -1.02
CA VAL A 96 -0.50 -4.37 -1.06
C VAL A 96 -0.91 -3.55 -2.27
N VAL A 97 -1.70 -4.13 -3.15
CA VAL A 97 -2.28 -3.41 -4.28
C VAL A 97 -3.76 -3.21 -4.02
N ILE A 98 -4.25 -2.00 -4.30
CA ILE A 98 -5.66 -1.66 -4.22
C ILE A 98 -6.19 -1.59 -5.65
N MET A 99 -7.36 -2.15 -5.87
CA MET A 99 -8.00 -2.38 -7.17
C MET A 99 -7.40 -3.61 -7.86
N LYS A 100 -8.18 -4.15 -8.81
CA LYS A 100 -7.77 -5.35 -9.53
C LYS A 100 -6.50 -5.07 -10.35
N PRO A 101 -5.41 -5.79 -10.08
CA PRO A 101 -4.18 -5.56 -10.83
C PRO A 101 -4.24 -6.16 -12.23
N SER A 102 -3.48 -5.57 -13.15
CA SER A 102 -3.29 -6.11 -14.50
C SER A 102 -2.25 -7.24 -14.54
N LEU A 103 -1.50 -7.41 -13.47
CA LEU A 103 -0.52 -8.48 -13.31
C LEU A 103 -1.12 -9.63 -12.47
N PRO A 104 -0.52 -10.83 -12.52
CA PRO A 104 -1.04 -11.96 -11.75
C PRO A 104 -1.18 -11.66 -10.27
N LEU A 105 -2.30 -12.03 -9.67
CA LEU A 105 -2.61 -11.76 -8.26
C LEU A 105 -1.58 -12.34 -7.30
N LYS A 106 -0.98 -13.47 -7.66
CA LYS A 106 0.01 -14.16 -6.83
C LYS A 106 1.28 -13.36 -6.59
N LEU A 107 1.52 -12.33 -7.40
CA LEU A 107 2.71 -11.48 -7.24
C LEU A 107 2.59 -10.52 -6.06
N PHE A 108 1.38 -10.31 -5.56
CA PHE A 108 1.11 -9.38 -4.46
C PHE A 108 0.80 -10.14 -3.18
N ASP A 109 1.25 -9.61 -2.05
CA ASP A 109 0.95 -10.20 -0.76
C ASP A 109 -0.52 -10.02 -0.37
N LEU A 110 -1.10 -8.90 -0.76
CA LEU A 110 -2.53 -8.63 -0.55
C LEU A 110 -3.07 -7.80 -1.71
N CYS A 111 -4.23 -8.21 -2.21
CA CYS A 111 -4.98 -7.46 -3.22
C CYS A 111 -6.31 -7.04 -2.61
N VAL A 112 -6.54 -5.73 -2.49
CA VAL A 112 -7.79 -5.17 -1.98
C VAL A 112 -8.63 -4.76 -3.19
N ILE A 113 -9.66 -5.55 -3.50
CA ILE A 113 -10.39 -5.45 -4.77
C ILE A 113 -11.86 -5.16 -4.50
N PRO A 114 -12.44 -4.14 -5.16
CA PRO A 114 -13.88 -3.89 -5.07
C PRO A 114 -14.69 -5.06 -5.64
N LYS A 115 -15.84 -5.30 -5.04
CA LYS A 115 -16.73 -6.41 -5.42
C LYS A 115 -17.13 -6.38 -6.90
N HIS A 116 -17.27 -5.19 -7.48
CA HIS A 116 -17.69 -5.04 -8.87
C HIS A 116 -16.62 -5.46 -9.89
N ASP A 117 -15.38 -5.66 -9.47
CA ASP A 117 -14.31 -6.12 -10.36
C ASP A 117 -14.32 -7.64 -10.60
N ASP A 118 -15.24 -8.34 -9.98
CA ASP A 118 -15.54 -9.76 -10.21
C ASP A 118 -14.30 -10.66 -10.24
N VAL A 119 -13.65 -10.79 -9.09
CA VAL A 119 -12.44 -11.60 -8.91
C VAL A 119 -12.76 -12.79 -8.03
N LYS A 120 -12.24 -13.96 -8.41
CA LYS A 120 -12.38 -15.17 -7.60
C LYS A 120 -11.70 -15.00 -6.24
N SER A 121 -12.35 -15.52 -5.19
CA SER A 121 -11.79 -15.49 -3.85
C SER A 121 -10.48 -16.27 -3.78
N ARG A 122 -9.46 -15.65 -3.19
CA ARG A 122 -8.15 -16.27 -2.94
C ARG A 122 -7.67 -15.85 -1.56
N SER A 123 -6.70 -16.58 -1.01
CA SER A 123 -6.16 -16.27 0.33
C SER A 123 -5.55 -14.88 0.43
N ASN A 124 -5.03 -14.32 -0.69
CA ASN A 124 -4.42 -12.99 -0.72
C ASN A 124 -5.34 -11.92 -1.29
N VAL A 125 -6.63 -12.19 -1.45
CA VAL A 125 -7.60 -11.24 -2.00
C VAL A 125 -8.61 -10.88 -0.92
N PHE A 126 -8.73 -9.58 -0.65
CA PHE A 126 -9.76 -9.03 0.22
C PHE A 126 -10.74 -8.24 -0.64
N ILE A 127 -12.00 -8.68 -0.65
CA ILE A 127 -13.04 -8.05 -1.46
C ILE A 127 -13.78 -7.02 -0.62
N THR A 128 -13.87 -5.79 -1.12
CA THR A 128 -14.58 -4.71 -0.46
C THR A 128 -15.92 -4.46 -1.12
N ASN A 129 -16.94 -4.16 -0.31
CA ASN A 129 -18.27 -3.84 -0.82
C ASN A 129 -18.35 -2.43 -1.39
N THR A 130 -17.51 -1.53 -0.88
CA THR A 130 -17.46 -0.13 -1.29
C THR A 130 -16.01 0.29 -1.48
N PRO A 131 -15.75 1.31 -2.30
CA PRO A 131 -14.41 1.89 -2.38
C PRO A 131 -13.94 2.40 -1.02
N LEU A 132 -12.65 2.31 -0.74
CA LEU A 132 -12.07 2.70 0.54
C LEU A 132 -12.18 4.20 0.84
N VAL A 133 -12.47 4.99 -0.17
CA VAL A 133 -12.45 6.46 -0.13
C VAL A 133 -13.28 7.06 1.01
N ASN A 134 -14.41 6.46 1.34
CA ASN A 134 -15.37 7.02 2.31
C ASN A 134 -15.26 6.42 3.70
N PHE A 135 -14.32 5.52 3.92
CA PHE A 135 -14.24 4.78 5.18
C PHE A 135 -14.07 5.69 6.40
N ASN A 136 -13.12 6.61 6.34
CA ASN A 136 -12.82 7.50 7.45
C ASN A 136 -13.89 8.59 7.65
N LEU A 137 -14.51 9.06 6.56
CA LEU A 137 -15.57 10.05 6.62
C LEU A 137 -16.81 9.50 7.32
N ASN A 138 -17.17 8.27 7.03
CA ASN A 138 -18.31 7.61 7.67
C ASN A 138 -18.07 7.39 9.16
N LYS A 139 -16.84 7.06 9.54
CA LYS A 139 -16.47 6.89 10.94
C LYS A 139 -16.57 8.21 11.69
N LYS A 140 -16.09 9.31 11.12
CA LYS A 140 -16.20 10.65 11.72
C LYS A 140 -17.63 11.10 11.89
N LYS A 141 -18.49 10.81 10.92
CA LYS A 141 -19.93 11.14 11.03
C LYS A 141 -20.61 10.38 12.17
N LYS A 142 -20.22 9.12 12.40
CA LYS A 142 -20.77 8.32 13.51
C LYS A 142 -20.30 8.82 14.88
N GLU A 143 -19.08 9.34 14.96
CA GLU A 143 -18.51 9.85 16.22
C GLU A 143 -19.07 11.22 16.60
N ASN A 144 -19.58 12.00 15.63
CA ASN A 144 -20.16 13.33 15.86
C ASN A 144 -21.66 13.29 16.13
N HIS A 145 -22.22 12.12 16.27
CA HIS A 145 -23.60 11.92 16.69
C HIS A 145 -23.62 11.18 18.04
#